data_83e3692dfb44e9edeb1741ec8ed12472
#
_entry.id   83e3692dfb44e9edeb1741ec8ed12472
#
_cell.length_a   1.000
_cell.length_b   1.000
_cell.length_c   1.000
_cell.angle_alpha   90.00
_cell.angle_beta   90.00
_cell.angle_gamma   90.00
#
_symmetry.space_group_name_H-M   'P 1'
#
loop_
_entity.id
_entity.type
_entity.pdbx_description
1 polymer ?
#
loop_
_entity_poly.entity_id
_entity_poly.type
_entity_poly.pdbx_seq_one_letter_code
_entity_poly.pdbx_strand_id
1 'polypeptide(L)'
;NKNNLAYILLILTTLFWSGNFIVGKAASIYEIPPFSLNFYRWLFAGLILLPFTIKEIVKKKDYILRNIGFFIILGITSITIFNSTVYYSMYYMQVISGVLMISTIPVWIMFISSILGIEQTNKFQIFGVVLSLIGVLFIITKSDLGVIKDLAFNRGDLIMAGGMIAWALYSALLKK
;
A
#
# COMPACT_ATOMS: atom_id res chain seq x y z
N ASN A 1 6.18 -28.70 -5.14
CA ASN A 1 7.13 -27.73 -5.73
C ASN A 1 6.97 -26.40 -5.01
N LYS A 2 7.98 -26.00 -4.18
CA LYS A 2 7.92 -24.77 -3.36
C LYS A 2 7.70 -23.52 -4.21
N ASN A 3 8.22 -23.49 -5.43
CA ASN A 3 8.08 -22.36 -6.34
C ASN A 3 6.63 -22.18 -6.84
N ASN A 4 5.91 -23.26 -7.14
CA ASN A 4 4.51 -23.18 -7.58
C ASN A 4 3.60 -22.63 -6.50
N LEU A 5 3.85 -23.01 -5.23
CA LEU A 5 3.09 -22.46 -4.10
C LEU A 5 3.34 -20.97 -3.95
N ALA A 6 4.59 -20.50 -4.09
CA ALA A 6 4.92 -19.08 -4.02
C ALA A 6 4.21 -18.27 -5.12
N TYR A 7 4.18 -18.77 -6.35
CA TYR A 7 3.44 -18.11 -7.45
C TYR A 7 1.93 -18.05 -7.21
N ILE A 8 1.34 -19.16 -6.73
CA ILE A 8 -0.09 -19.18 -6.38
C ILE A 8 -0.40 -18.16 -5.28
N LEU A 9 0.41 -18.10 -4.23
CA LEU A 9 0.24 -17.14 -3.13
C LEU A 9 0.39 -15.69 -3.61
N LEU A 10 1.32 -15.41 -4.51
CA LEU A 10 1.47 -14.08 -5.11
C LEU A 10 0.24 -13.67 -5.93
N ILE A 11 -0.28 -14.59 -6.77
CA ILE A 11 -1.50 -14.33 -7.55
C ILE A 11 -2.69 -14.06 -6.62
N LEU A 12 -2.88 -14.88 -5.58
CA LEU A 12 -3.96 -14.67 -4.61
C LEU A 12 -3.80 -13.34 -3.87
N THR A 13 -2.57 -12.98 -3.45
CA THR A 13 -2.30 -11.72 -2.77
C THR A 13 -2.67 -10.53 -3.65
N THR A 14 -2.26 -10.52 -4.91
CA THR A 14 -2.58 -9.42 -5.84
C THR A 14 -4.08 -9.36 -6.14
N LEU A 15 -4.76 -10.50 -6.25
CA LEU A 15 -6.20 -10.57 -6.42
C LEU A 15 -6.95 -9.96 -5.21
N PHE A 16 -6.56 -10.31 -3.98
CA PHE A 16 -7.15 -9.73 -2.78
C PHE A 16 -6.84 -8.23 -2.64
N TRP A 17 -5.66 -7.79 -3.05
CA TRP A 17 -5.33 -6.36 -3.06
C TRP A 17 -6.16 -5.58 -4.06
N SER A 18 -6.40 -6.10 -5.25
CA SER A 18 -7.28 -5.45 -6.23
C SER A 18 -8.72 -5.34 -5.70
N GLY A 19 -9.23 -6.40 -5.06
CA GLY A 19 -10.52 -6.39 -4.38
C GLY A 19 -10.65 -5.32 -3.30
N ASN A 20 -9.56 -5.02 -2.59
CA ASN A 20 -9.54 -3.98 -1.57
C ASN A 20 -9.88 -2.58 -2.13
N PHE A 21 -9.44 -2.25 -3.35
CA PHE A 21 -9.79 -0.99 -4.02
C PHE A 21 -11.26 -0.92 -4.39
N ILE A 22 -11.81 -2.04 -4.87
CA ILE A 22 -13.23 -2.14 -5.21
C ILE A 22 -14.09 -1.93 -3.95
N VAL A 23 -13.72 -2.58 -2.84
CA VAL A 23 -14.39 -2.41 -1.55
C VAL A 23 -14.26 -0.97 -1.05
N GLY A 24 -13.08 -0.35 -1.17
CA GLY A 24 -12.87 1.05 -0.79
C GLY A 24 -13.74 2.00 -1.61
N LYS A 25 -13.89 1.77 -2.91
CA LYS A 25 -14.77 2.57 -3.77
C LYS A 25 -16.24 2.33 -3.45
N ALA A 26 -16.67 1.09 -3.25
CA ALA A 26 -18.03 0.78 -2.81
C ALA A 26 -18.35 1.46 -1.48
N ALA A 27 -17.43 1.41 -0.51
CA ALA A 27 -17.60 2.09 0.76
C ALA A 27 -17.78 3.62 0.60
N SER A 28 -17.07 4.24 -0.35
CA SER A 28 -17.24 5.67 -0.64
C SER A 28 -18.62 5.99 -1.23
N ILE A 29 -19.18 5.09 -2.04
CA ILE A 29 -20.52 5.25 -2.62
C ILE A 29 -21.62 5.13 -1.55
N TYR A 30 -21.43 4.21 -0.60
CA TYR A 30 -22.37 4.00 0.52
C TYR A 30 -22.06 4.89 1.75
N GLU A 31 -21.18 5.87 1.60
CA GLU A 31 -20.79 6.84 2.65
C GLU A 31 -20.29 6.19 3.94
N ILE A 32 -19.68 5.00 3.85
CA ILE A 32 -19.10 4.31 4.99
C ILE A 32 -17.81 5.03 5.41
N PRO A 33 -17.70 5.53 6.66
CA PRO A 33 -16.53 6.29 7.09
C PRO A 33 -15.21 5.49 6.89
N PRO A 34 -14.19 6.07 6.23
CA PRO A 34 -12.93 5.38 5.90
C PRO A 34 -12.21 4.80 7.11
N PHE A 35 -12.20 5.54 8.22
CA PHE A 35 -11.59 5.10 9.46
C PHE A 35 -12.33 3.92 10.10
N SER A 36 -13.67 3.92 10.06
CA SER A 36 -14.48 2.80 10.55
C SER A 36 -14.25 1.55 9.71
N LEU A 37 -14.25 1.68 8.37
CA LEU A 37 -13.95 0.58 7.46
C LEU A 37 -12.56 -0.02 7.76
N ASN A 38 -11.55 0.83 7.90
CA ASN A 38 -10.19 0.41 8.21
C ASN A 38 -10.13 -0.29 9.57
N PHE A 39 -10.73 0.30 10.60
CA PHE A 39 -10.74 -0.27 11.95
C PHE A 39 -11.37 -1.65 11.99
N TYR A 40 -12.60 -1.81 11.50
CA TYR A 40 -13.29 -3.10 11.53
C TYR A 40 -12.58 -4.16 10.71
N ARG A 41 -12.05 -3.80 9.55
CA ARG A 41 -11.28 -4.73 8.71
C ARG A 41 -10.08 -5.30 9.44
N TRP A 42 -9.29 -4.45 10.10
CA TRP A 42 -8.12 -4.90 10.84
C TRP A 42 -8.46 -5.57 12.17
N LEU A 43 -9.55 -5.15 12.81
CA LEU A 43 -10.07 -5.82 14.00
C LEU A 43 -10.44 -7.28 13.68
N PHE A 44 -11.25 -7.50 12.64
CA PHE A 44 -11.64 -8.85 12.24
C PHE A 44 -10.45 -9.66 11.75
N ALA A 45 -9.55 -9.08 10.97
CA ALA A 45 -8.33 -9.76 10.55
C ALA A 45 -7.47 -10.18 11.77
N GLY A 46 -7.33 -9.29 12.75
CA GLY A 46 -6.63 -9.59 14.00
C GLY A 46 -7.30 -10.72 14.79
N LEU A 47 -8.62 -10.67 14.97
CA LEU A 47 -9.37 -11.72 15.67
C LEU A 47 -9.24 -13.09 14.99
N ILE A 48 -9.28 -13.13 13.65
CA ILE A 48 -9.12 -14.38 12.89
C ILE A 48 -7.69 -14.91 12.99
N LEU A 49 -6.68 -14.03 12.94
CA LEU A 49 -5.27 -14.45 12.97
C LEU A 49 -4.76 -14.76 14.39
N LEU A 50 -5.37 -14.17 15.42
CA LEU A 50 -4.91 -14.29 16.79
C LEU A 50 -4.77 -15.76 17.26
N PRO A 51 -5.73 -16.67 17.03
CA PRO A 51 -5.60 -18.07 17.45
C PRO A 51 -4.38 -18.79 16.85
N PHE A 52 -3.97 -18.38 15.64
CA PHE A 52 -2.83 -18.98 14.94
C PHE A 52 -1.49 -18.38 15.36
N THR A 53 -1.48 -17.12 15.82
CA THR A 53 -0.26 -16.36 16.09
C THR A 53 0.04 -16.19 17.58
N ILE A 54 -0.94 -16.37 18.46
CA ILE A 54 -0.83 -16.10 19.90
C ILE A 54 0.36 -16.80 20.55
N LYS A 55 0.62 -18.07 20.21
CA LYS A 55 1.74 -18.83 20.74
C LYS A 55 3.09 -18.19 20.43
N GLU A 56 3.27 -17.73 19.19
CA GLU A 56 4.51 -17.05 18.77
C GLU A 56 4.63 -15.65 19.38
N ILE A 57 3.51 -14.94 19.53
CA ILE A 57 3.47 -13.62 20.19
C ILE A 57 3.91 -13.78 21.66
N VAL A 58 3.34 -14.74 22.39
CA VAL A 58 3.71 -15.00 23.81
C VAL A 58 5.17 -15.41 23.92
N LYS A 59 5.66 -16.26 23.03
CA LYS A 59 7.06 -16.70 23.01
C LYS A 59 8.04 -15.55 22.78
N LYS A 60 7.65 -14.57 21.95
CA LYS A 60 8.47 -13.41 21.58
C LYS A 60 8.09 -12.13 22.32
N LYS A 61 7.29 -12.22 23.39
CA LYS A 61 6.74 -11.04 24.10
C LYS A 61 7.80 -10.04 24.53
N ASP A 62 8.93 -10.53 25.07
CA ASP A 62 9.98 -9.67 25.58
C ASP A 62 10.68 -8.88 24.47
N TYR A 63 10.88 -9.52 23.31
CA TYR A 63 11.38 -8.86 22.11
C TYR A 63 10.39 -7.79 21.61
N ILE A 64 9.10 -8.12 21.55
CA ILE A 64 8.04 -7.20 21.11
C ILE A 64 7.96 -5.99 22.06
N LEU A 65 7.92 -6.24 23.36
CA LEU A 65 7.85 -5.16 24.35
C LEU A 65 9.08 -4.25 24.32
N ARG A 66 10.27 -4.83 24.15
CA ARG A 66 11.52 -4.05 24.02
C ARG A 66 11.53 -3.15 22.78
N ASN A 67 10.86 -3.56 21.70
CA ASN A 67 10.80 -2.83 20.44
C ASN A 67 9.40 -2.26 20.15
N ILE A 68 8.55 -2.10 21.17
CA ILE A 68 7.14 -1.73 20.98
C ILE A 68 6.97 -0.42 20.21
N GLY A 69 7.83 0.58 20.44
CA GLY A 69 7.80 1.86 19.72
C GLY A 69 8.00 1.67 18.20
N PHE A 70 8.91 0.78 17.81
CA PHE A 70 9.13 0.46 16.41
C PHE A 70 7.90 -0.22 15.78
N PHE A 71 7.30 -1.21 16.46
CA PHE A 71 6.07 -1.86 15.98
C PHE A 71 4.89 -0.89 15.89
N ILE A 72 4.77 0.05 16.83
CA ILE A 72 3.73 1.10 16.77
C ILE A 72 3.93 1.98 15.52
N ILE A 73 5.16 2.42 15.23
CA ILE A 73 5.45 3.22 14.04
C ILE A 73 5.11 2.45 12.77
N LEU A 74 5.48 1.16 12.69
CA LEU A 74 5.12 0.31 11.56
C LEU A 74 3.61 0.17 11.41
N GLY A 75 2.87 -0.03 12.49
CA GLY A 75 1.42 -0.12 12.49
C GLY A 75 0.74 1.19 12.07
N ILE A 76 1.20 2.32 12.61
CA ILE A 76 0.66 3.64 12.25
C ILE A 76 0.88 3.93 10.76
N THR A 77 2.08 3.72 10.26
CA THR A 77 2.41 4.06 8.86
C THR A 77 1.73 3.14 7.86
N SER A 78 1.68 1.82 8.11
CA SER A 78 1.14 0.83 7.16
C SER A 78 -0.38 0.63 7.29
N ILE A 79 -0.90 0.62 8.50
CA ILE A 79 -2.31 0.30 8.75
C ILE A 79 -3.12 1.59 8.89
N THR A 80 -2.74 2.46 9.82
CA THR A 80 -3.58 3.62 10.13
C THR A 80 -3.51 4.66 9.02
N ILE A 81 -2.32 5.14 8.66
CA ILE A 81 -2.19 6.22 7.67
C ILE A 81 -2.46 5.69 6.27
N PHE A 82 -1.71 4.69 5.80
CA PHE A 82 -1.81 4.22 4.42
C PHE A 82 -3.23 3.75 4.06
N ASN A 83 -3.81 2.80 4.81
CA ASN A 83 -5.13 2.28 4.44
C ASN A 83 -6.24 3.33 4.60
N SER A 84 -6.18 4.18 5.63
CA SER A 84 -7.20 5.23 5.80
C SER A 84 -7.12 6.28 4.68
N THR A 85 -5.92 6.67 4.25
CA THR A 85 -5.75 7.60 3.12
C THR A 85 -6.21 6.96 1.81
N VAL A 86 -5.94 5.68 1.58
CA VAL A 86 -6.46 4.96 0.40
C VAL A 86 -7.99 5.01 0.37
N TYR A 87 -8.66 4.65 1.47
CA TYR A 87 -10.13 4.67 1.50
C TYR A 87 -10.70 6.08 1.40
N TYR A 88 -10.09 7.05 2.09
CA TYR A 88 -10.54 8.42 2.04
C TYR A 88 -10.35 9.05 0.65
N SER A 89 -9.28 8.74 -0.04
CA SER A 89 -9.04 9.23 -1.40
C SER A 89 -10.10 8.76 -2.39
N MET A 90 -10.68 7.54 -2.19
CA MET A 90 -11.72 7.00 -3.08
C MET A 90 -13.01 7.82 -3.10
N TYR A 91 -13.23 8.72 -2.13
CA TYR A 91 -14.34 9.68 -2.16
C TYR A 91 -14.17 10.75 -3.24
N TYR A 92 -12.93 11.05 -3.60
CA TYR A 92 -12.58 12.17 -4.49
C TYR A 92 -12.04 11.72 -5.84
N MET A 93 -11.67 10.45 -6.00
CA MET A 93 -11.01 9.95 -7.20
C MET A 93 -11.62 8.64 -7.72
N GLN A 94 -11.33 8.34 -8.98
CA GLN A 94 -11.66 7.07 -9.57
C GLN A 94 -10.65 5.98 -9.17
N VAL A 95 -11.07 4.72 -9.17
CA VAL A 95 -10.21 3.57 -8.86
C VAL A 95 -8.96 3.54 -9.76
N ILE A 96 -9.11 3.88 -11.04
CA ILE A 96 -8.01 3.92 -12.01
C ILE A 96 -6.92 4.90 -11.56
N SER A 97 -7.30 6.12 -11.13
CA SER A 97 -6.34 7.10 -10.60
C SER A 97 -5.62 6.57 -9.36
N GLY A 98 -6.35 5.87 -8.48
CA GLY A 98 -5.75 5.23 -7.30
C GLY A 98 -4.71 4.16 -7.65
N VAL A 99 -5.00 3.33 -8.65
CA VAL A 99 -4.05 2.30 -9.13
C VAL A 99 -2.81 2.94 -9.77
N LEU A 100 -2.99 4.04 -10.53
CA LEU A 100 -1.87 4.83 -11.05
C LEU A 100 -0.97 5.36 -9.94
N MET A 101 -1.57 5.96 -8.93
CA MET A 101 -0.84 6.49 -7.79
C MET A 101 -0.04 5.39 -7.08
N ILE A 102 -0.65 4.21 -6.83
CA ILE A 102 0.04 3.07 -6.19
C ILE A 102 1.22 2.57 -7.01
N SER A 103 1.14 2.62 -8.34
CA SER A 103 2.27 2.21 -9.18
C SER A 103 3.51 3.08 -8.99
N THR A 104 3.37 4.26 -8.39
CA THR A 104 4.49 5.14 -8.03
C THR A 104 5.18 4.75 -6.71
N ILE A 105 4.63 3.81 -5.91
CA ILE A 105 5.19 3.38 -4.62
C ILE A 105 6.68 3.01 -4.71
N PRO A 106 7.17 2.26 -5.71
CA PRO A 106 8.59 1.94 -5.81
C PRO A 106 9.49 3.18 -5.87
N VAL A 107 9.02 4.27 -6.52
CA VAL A 107 9.75 5.56 -6.56
C VAL A 107 9.88 6.12 -5.14
N TRP A 108 8.78 6.17 -4.39
CA TRP A 108 8.76 6.67 -3.02
C TRP A 108 9.64 5.82 -2.09
N ILE A 109 9.60 4.49 -2.24
CA ILE A 109 10.46 3.58 -1.45
C ILE A 109 11.93 3.85 -1.74
N MET A 110 12.32 3.97 -3.01
CA MET A 110 13.71 4.27 -3.40
C MET A 110 14.16 5.62 -2.82
N PHE A 111 13.33 6.65 -2.95
CA PHE A 111 13.62 7.99 -2.46
C PHE A 111 13.80 8.01 -0.93
N ILE A 112 12.86 7.45 -0.18
CA ILE A 112 12.90 7.42 1.29
C ILE A 112 14.04 6.52 1.79
N SER A 113 14.25 5.34 1.18
CA SER A 113 15.36 4.44 1.55
C SER A 113 16.73 5.11 1.34
N SER A 114 16.87 5.91 0.27
CA SER A 114 18.08 6.66 -0.01
C SER A 114 18.32 7.78 1.01
N ILE A 115 17.27 8.57 1.36
CA ILE A 115 17.36 9.63 2.38
C ILE A 115 17.72 9.07 3.75
N LEU A 116 17.14 7.93 4.11
CA LEU A 116 17.41 7.25 5.38
C LEU A 116 18.75 6.51 5.40
N GLY A 117 19.49 6.49 4.30
CA GLY A 117 20.76 5.78 4.17
C GLY A 117 20.64 4.25 4.29
N ILE A 118 19.45 3.69 4.06
CA ILE A 118 19.17 2.26 4.19
C ILE A 118 19.64 1.50 2.95
N GLU A 119 19.38 2.06 1.76
CA GLU A 119 19.80 1.50 0.47
C GLU A 119 20.31 2.59 -0.46
N GLN A 120 21.37 2.26 -1.21
CA GLN A 120 21.82 3.11 -2.31
C GLN A 120 21.09 2.70 -3.58
N THR A 121 20.47 3.68 -4.22
CA THR A 121 19.74 3.44 -5.46
C THR A 121 20.68 3.20 -6.62
N ASN A 122 20.49 2.10 -7.35
CA ASN A 122 21.26 1.74 -8.54
C ASN A 122 20.58 2.30 -9.80
N LYS A 123 21.37 2.66 -10.82
CA LYS A 123 20.87 3.14 -12.13
C LYS A 123 19.92 2.13 -12.81
N PHE A 124 20.17 0.83 -12.66
CA PHE A 124 19.28 -0.22 -13.18
C PHE A 124 17.92 -0.25 -12.48
N GLN A 125 17.87 0.03 -11.18
CA GLN A 125 16.61 0.14 -10.43
C GLN A 125 15.81 1.35 -10.92
N ILE A 126 16.47 2.50 -11.11
CA ILE A 126 15.82 3.71 -11.66
C ILE A 126 15.23 3.39 -13.04
N PHE A 127 16.04 2.78 -13.92
CA PHE A 127 15.57 2.40 -15.25
C PHE A 127 14.37 1.45 -15.21
N GLY A 128 14.41 0.41 -14.35
CA GLY A 128 13.30 -0.52 -14.18
C GLY A 128 12.02 0.15 -13.69
N VAL A 129 12.13 1.08 -12.73
CA VAL A 129 10.98 1.84 -12.23
C VAL A 129 10.40 2.74 -13.32
N VAL A 130 11.23 3.48 -14.06
CA VAL A 130 10.77 4.34 -15.18
C VAL A 130 10.06 3.50 -16.24
N LEU A 131 10.64 2.36 -16.61
CA LEU A 131 10.03 1.44 -17.58
C LEU A 131 8.68 0.90 -17.09
N SER A 132 8.58 0.54 -15.81
CA SER A 132 7.35 0.08 -15.17
C SER A 132 6.27 1.16 -15.19
N LEU A 133 6.61 2.41 -14.85
CA LEU A 133 5.67 3.54 -14.88
C LEU A 133 5.15 3.80 -16.30
N ILE A 134 6.03 3.75 -17.30
CA ILE A 134 5.64 3.87 -18.71
C ILE A 134 4.67 2.75 -19.07
N GLY A 135 4.97 1.50 -18.70
CA GLY A 135 4.08 0.35 -18.95
C GLY A 135 2.70 0.52 -18.33
N VAL A 136 2.64 0.98 -17.07
CA VAL A 136 1.36 1.26 -16.38
C VAL A 136 0.58 2.36 -17.10
N LEU A 137 1.24 3.44 -17.53
CA LEU A 137 0.61 4.51 -18.30
C LEU A 137 0.01 3.96 -19.61
N PHE A 138 0.74 3.13 -20.35
CA PHE A 138 0.22 2.51 -21.59
C PHE A 138 -1.01 1.65 -21.33
N ILE A 139 -1.02 0.85 -20.28
CA ILE A 139 -2.16 -0.03 -19.94
C ILE A 139 -3.39 0.82 -19.62
N ILE A 140 -3.23 1.87 -18.82
CA ILE A 140 -4.36 2.67 -18.33
C ILE A 140 -4.93 3.57 -19.42
N THR A 141 -4.07 4.16 -20.21
CA THR A 141 -4.50 5.04 -21.32
C THR A 141 -5.02 4.25 -22.52
N LYS A 142 -4.87 2.92 -22.55
CA LYS A 142 -5.15 2.10 -23.75
C LYS A 142 -4.50 2.67 -25.01
N SER A 143 -3.32 3.27 -24.87
CA SER A 143 -2.58 4.01 -25.90
C SER A 143 -3.25 5.32 -26.37
N ASP A 144 -4.30 5.77 -25.68
CA ASP A 144 -4.93 7.09 -25.92
C ASP A 144 -4.46 8.09 -24.87
N LEU A 145 -3.57 8.99 -25.27
CA LEU A 145 -3.04 10.04 -24.41
C LEU A 145 -4.11 11.09 -24.02
N GLY A 146 -5.25 11.11 -24.72
CA GLY A 146 -6.38 11.97 -24.36
C GLY A 146 -6.89 11.66 -22.94
N VAL A 147 -6.89 10.40 -22.55
CA VAL A 147 -7.31 9.96 -21.22
C VAL A 147 -6.50 10.62 -20.10
N ILE A 148 -5.22 10.94 -20.35
CA ILE A 148 -4.38 11.62 -19.35
C ILE A 148 -4.86 13.06 -19.10
N LYS A 149 -5.39 13.73 -20.12
CA LYS A 149 -5.91 15.11 -20.00
C LYS A 149 -7.19 15.16 -19.15
N ASP A 150 -7.95 14.07 -19.15
CA ASP A 150 -9.18 13.96 -18.36
C ASP A 150 -8.91 13.53 -16.90
N LEU A 151 -7.67 13.12 -16.58
CA LEU A 151 -7.22 12.87 -15.22
C LEU A 151 -6.93 14.22 -14.52
N ALA A 152 -7.99 14.95 -14.19
CA ALA A 152 -7.85 16.18 -13.42
C ALA A 152 -7.28 15.88 -12.03
N PHE A 153 -6.15 16.49 -11.70
CA PHE A 153 -5.54 16.40 -10.36
C PHE A 153 -6.52 16.95 -9.31
N ASN A 154 -6.84 16.15 -8.33
CA ASN A 154 -7.86 16.46 -7.34
C ASN A 154 -7.36 16.26 -5.89
N ARG A 155 -8.22 16.58 -4.91
CA ARG A 155 -7.89 16.41 -3.48
C ARG A 155 -7.58 14.96 -3.11
N GLY A 156 -8.19 13.99 -3.80
CA GLY A 156 -7.94 12.57 -3.59
C GLY A 156 -6.50 12.18 -3.92
N ASP A 157 -5.91 12.79 -4.95
CA ASP A 157 -4.53 12.52 -5.35
C ASP A 157 -3.54 12.98 -4.27
N LEU A 158 -3.77 14.15 -3.66
CA LEU A 158 -2.94 14.66 -2.55
C LEU A 158 -3.03 13.75 -1.31
N ILE A 159 -4.25 13.35 -0.96
CA ILE A 159 -4.47 12.43 0.17
C ILE A 159 -3.76 11.10 -0.09
N MET A 160 -3.91 10.57 -1.31
CA MET A 160 -3.29 9.32 -1.72
C MET A 160 -1.77 9.40 -1.69
N ALA A 161 -1.17 10.51 -2.16
CA ALA A 161 0.27 10.75 -2.11
C ALA A 161 0.81 10.69 -0.67
N GLY A 162 0.09 11.26 0.30
CA GLY A 162 0.42 11.12 1.72
C GLY A 162 0.45 9.66 2.19
N GLY A 163 -0.50 8.87 1.73
CA GLY A 163 -0.52 7.42 1.97
C GLY A 163 0.67 6.70 1.35
N MET A 164 1.06 7.05 0.10
CA MET A 164 2.23 6.47 -0.56
C MET A 164 3.51 6.74 0.22
N ILE A 165 3.70 7.95 0.73
CA ILE A 165 4.86 8.31 1.57
C ILE A 165 4.87 7.49 2.85
N ALA A 166 3.71 7.32 3.52
CA ALA A 166 3.61 6.51 4.73
C ALA A 166 3.93 5.03 4.47
N TRP A 167 3.44 4.47 3.36
CA TRP A 167 3.76 3.11 2.95
C TRP A 167 5.23 2.92 2.58
N ALA A 168 5.82 3.90 1.91
CA ALA A 168 7.22 3.87 1.55
C ALA A 168 8.12 3.96 2.79
N LEU A 169 7.75 4.77 3.77
CA LEU A 169 8.43 4.83 5.07
C LEU A 169 8.36 3.48 5.80
N TYR A 170 7.17 2.90 5.89
CA TYR A 170 6.99 1.54 6.42
C TYR A 170 7.89 0.52 5.72
N SER A 171 7.88 0.51 4.38
CA SER A 171 8.66 -0.43 3.57
C SER A 171 10.17 -0.25 3.75
N ALA A 172 10.63 1.00 3.88
CA ALA A 172 12.03 1.31 4.13
C ALA A 172 12.45 0.87 5.54
N LEU A 173 11.62 1.13 6.56
CA LEU A 173 11.90 0.74 7.95
C LEU A 173 11.93 -0.77 8.16
N LEU A 174 11.17 -1.55 7.39
CA LEU A 174 11.21 -3.02 7.45
C LEU A 174 12.56 -3.63 7.02
N LYS A 175 13.36 -2.88 6.26
CA LYS A 175 14.70 -3.32 5.82
C LYS A 175 15.80 -3.00 6.82
N LYS A 176 15.51 -2.25 7.86
CA LYS A 176 16.43 -1.87 8.94
C LYS A 176 16.46 -2.91 10.04
#